data_de0a4794ed161dd889e5cda2f645d3ec
#
_entry.id   de0a4794ed161dd889e5cda2f645d3ec
#
_cell.length_a   1.000
_cell.length_b   1.000
_cell.length_c   1.000
_cell.angle_alpha   90.00
_cell.angle_beta   90.00
_cell.angle_gamma   90.00
#
_symmetry.space_group_name_H-M   'P 1'
#
loop_
_entity.id
_entity.type
_entity.pdbx_description
1 polymer ?
#
loop_
_entity_poly.entity_id
_entity_poly.type
_entity_poly.pdbx_seq_one_letter_code
_entity_poly.pdbx_strand_id
1 'polypeptide(L)'
;MSSENIESIVNQRYEHGFVTDIESEGLPPGLDESVVRAISALKNEPGFMLEWRLQAYKQWLEMQEPAWAHLHYPPVKFNEISYYSAPKSDEDRPKSLDEVDPKLLETYDKLGIPLHERARLAGVAVDAVFDSVSVATTFKEKLYDAGVIFCSFSEAVREHPELVKKYLGSVVPRRDNFYAALNSAVFSDGSFVYIPKGVRCPMELSTYFRINAANTGQFERTLIIADEGSHVSYLEGCTAPMRDENQLHAAVVELVALEGAEIKYSTVQNWYPGDENGVGGIYNFVTKRGDCRGDNSKISWTQVETGSAITWKYPSCLLRGENSVGEFYSVAVANNMQQADTGTKMIHIGANTRSTIVSKGISAGKAQNAYRGLVKVMPQAHGARNHTQCDSLLIGKECGAHTFPYMEIKNPSAKIEHEATTSKISADQLFYCRQRGISEEDAVNMIVNGFCKEVFKELPMEFAVEAQALLNVSLEGAVG
;
A
#
# COMPACT_ATOMS: atom_id res chain seq x y z
N MET A 1 -8.09 20.74 21.97
CA MET A 1 -6.83 21.03 21.25
C MET A 1 -6.83 22.52 20.96
N SER A 2 -5.77 23.25 21.31
CA SER A 2 -5.68 24.69 21.10
C SER A 2 -5.48 25.01 19.62
N SER A 3 -5.95 26.16 19.16
CA SER A 3 -5.76 26.65 17.78
C SER A 3 -4.30 26.68 17.32
N GLU A 4 -3.37 26.85 18.24
CA GLU A 4 -1.90 26.79 17.99
C GLU A 4 -1.40 25.41 17.54
N ASN A 5 -2.02 24.32 18.01
CA ASN A 5 -1.67 22.96 17.55
C ASN A 5 -2.19 22.68 16.13
N ILE A 6 -3.28 23.32 15.72
CA ILE A 6 -3.84 23.14 14.37
C ILE A 6 -3.03 23.96 13.36
N GLU A 7 -2.63 25.18 13.69
CA GLU A 7 -1.77 26.01 12.83
C GLU A 7 -0.35 25.39 12.65
N SER A 8 0.18 24.72 13.66
CA SER A 8 1.48 24.01 13.51
C SER A 8 1.38 22.79 12.59
N ILE A 9 0.22 22.14 12.52
CA ILE A 9 -0.03 20.99 11.64
C ILE A 9 -0.25 21.42 10.20
N VAL A 10 -0.86 22.58 9.98
CA VAL A 10 -1.22 23.11 8.64
C VAL A 10 -0.03 23.74 7.92
N ASN A 11 0.97 24.25 8.65
CA ASN A 11 2.18 24.90 8.07
C ASN A 11 3.39 23.95 7.92
N GLN A 12 3.20 22.64 8.00
CA GLN A 12 4.28 21.68 7.91
C GLN A 12 4.58 21.31 6.46
N ARG A 13 5.75 21.76 5.94
CA ARG A 13 6.39 21.15 4.76
C ARG A 13 6.55 19.65 5.02
N TYR A 14 6.68 18.83 3.96
CA TYR A 14 6.87 17.37 4.05
C TYR A 14 7.90 17.01 5.15
N GLU A 15 7.40 16.82 6.39
CA GLU A 15 8.23 16.59 7.59
C GLU A 15 8.97 15.26 7.55
N HIS A 16 8.45 14.31 6.78
CA HIS A 16 9.05 12.97 6.63
C HIS A 16 10.23 12.93 5.67
N GLY A 17 10.60 14.08 5.06
CA GLY A 17 11.69 14.19 4.09
C GLY A 17 13.11 14.12 4.67
N PHE A 18 13.28 13.97 5.99
CA PHE A 18 14.60 13.85 6.63
C PHE A 18 15.26 12.49 6.33
N VAL A 19 16.60 12.47 6.37
CA VAL A 19 17.41 11.26 6.26
C VAL A 19 17.89 10.89 7.67
N THR A 20 17.77 9.62 8.04
CA THR A 20 18.34 9.10 9.30
C THR A 20 19.83 8.82 9.10
N ASP A 21 20.69 9.46 9.91
CA ASP A 21 22.14 9.25 9.87
C ASP A 21 22.51 7.95 10.61
N ILE A 22 22.41 6.83 9.90
CA ILE A 22 22.77 5.49 10.38
C ILE A 22 23.65 4.81 9.34
N GLU A 23 24.70 4.10 9.80
CA GLU A 23 25.51 3.28 8.90
C GLU A 23 24.69 2.12 8.35
N SER A 24 24.69 1.96 7.04
CA SER A 24 23.99 0.87 6.35
C SER A 24 24.97 0.01 5.55
N GLU A 25 24.71 -1.28 5.53
CA GLU A 25 25.36 -2.22 4.62
C GLU A 25 24.40 -2.55 3.48
N GLY A 26 24.91 -2.49 2.24
CA GLY A 26 24.12 -2.77 1.06
C GLY A 26 24.88 -3.68 0.06
N LEU A 27 24.14 -4.29 -0.82
CA LEU A 27 24.73 -4.98 -1.97
C LEU A 27 25.06 -3.96 -3.08
N PRO A 28 26.07 -4.21 -3.92
CA PRO A 28 26.38 -3.32 -5.03
C PRO A 28 25.18 -3.21 -5.99
N PRO A 29 25.08 -2.08 -6.73
CA PRO A 29 24.03 -1.92 -7.74
C PRO A 29 24.06 -2.98 -8.82
N GLY A 30 22.87 -3.28 -9.38
CA GLY A 30 22.66 -4.27 -10.42
C GLY A 30 22.02 -5.54 -9.90
N LEU A 31 21.37 -6.27 -10.79
CA LEU A 31 20.67 -7.52 -10.46
C LEU A 31 21.16 -8.66 -11.36
N ASP A 32 21.77 -9.63 -10.72
CA ASP A 32 22.13 -10.91 -11.31
C ASP A 32 21.85 -12.08 -10.33
N GLU A 33 22.15 -13.29 -10.73
CA GLU A 33 21.94 -14.46 -9.90
C GLU A 33 22.77 -14.43 -8.60
N SER A 34 23.96 -13.78 -8.62
CA SER A 34 24.81 -13.66 -7.42
C SER A 34 24.19 -12.77 -6.37
N VAL A 35 23.54 -11.66 -6.78
CA VAL A 35 22.79 -10.77 -5.89
C VAL A 35 21.61 -11.50 -5.27
N VAL A 36 20.83 -12.28 -6.04
CA VAL A 36 19.72 -13.08 -5.52
C VAL A 36 20.19 -14.08 -4.46
N ARG A 37 21.33 -14.77 -4.72
CA ARG A 37 21.95 -15.70 -3.75
C ARG A 37 22.45 -14.98 -2.51
N ALA A 38 23.05 -13.80 -2.67
CA ALA A 38 23.55 -12.99 -1.56
C ALA A 38 22.39 -12.54 -0.63
N ILE A 39 21.26 -12.07 -1.17
CA ILE A 39 20.06 -11.71 -0.39
C ILE A 39 19.61 -12.93 0.45
N SER A 40 19.47 -14.10 -0.18
CA SER A 40 19.04 -15.32 0.52
C SER A 40 20.02 -15.74 1.63
N ALA A 41 21.32 -15.60 1.39
CA ALA A 41 22.36 -15.90 2.38
C ALA A 41 22.33 -14.93 3.56
N LEU A 42 22.24 -13.61 3.31
CA LEU A 42 22.13 -12.58 4.34
C LEU A 42 20.88 -12.77 5.23
N LYS A 43 19.81 -13.31 4.66
CA LYS A 43 18.56 -13.60 5.38
C LYS A 43 18.57 -14.97 6.07
N ASN A 44 19.63 -15.78 5.94
CA ASN A 44 19.69 -17.16 6.44
C ASN A 44 18.47 -18.00 6.03
N GLU A 45 18.09 -17.90 4.74
CA GLU A 45 16.89 -18.56 4.22
C GLU A 45 17.10 -20.05 4.00
N PRO A 46 16.08 -20.90 4.26
CA PRO A 46 16.13 -22.32 3.88
C PRO A 46 16.11 -22.48 2.36
N GLY A 47 16.66 -23.62 1.87
CA GLY A 47 16.87 -23.88 0.45
C GLY A 47 15.66 -23.70 -0.46
N PHE A 48 14.44 -23.94 0.03
CA PHE A 48 13.20 -23.74 -0.76
C PHE A 48 12.98 -22.27 -1.12
N MET A 49 13.39 -21.31 -0.27
CA MET A 49 13.28 -19.89 -0.55
C MET A 49 14.29 -19.45 -1.61
N LEU A 50 15.52 -19.91 -1.52
CA LEU A 50 16.51 -19.66 -2.57
C LEU A 50 16.04 -20.19 -3.93
N GLU A 51 15.50 -21.40 -3.96
CA GLU A 51 14.93 -21.98 -5.18
C GLU A 51 13.77 -21.14 -5.73
N TRP A 52 12.86 -20.68 -4.86
CA TRP A 52 11.77 -19.77 -5.21
C TRP A 52 12.30 -18.50 -5.88
N ARG A 53 13.31 -17.85 -5.27
CA ARG A 53 13.91 -16.61 -5.77
C ARG A 53 14.58 -16.79 -7.13
N LEU A 54 15.37 -17.84 -7.28
CA LEU A 54 16.07 -18.14 -8.52
C LEU A 54 15.11 -18.44 -9.68
N GLN A 55 14.01 -19.14 -9.39
CA GLN A 55 12.96 -19.36 -10.39
C GLN A 55 12.24 -18.05 -10.76
N ALA A 56 11.96 -17.19 -9.79
CA ALA A 56 11.37 -15.88 -10.04
C ALA A 56 12.30 -14.99 -10.88
N TYR A 57 13.59 -14.97 -10.57
CA TYR A 57 14.59 -14.22 -11.32
C TYR A 57 14.66 -14.67 -12.79
N LYS A 58 14.72 -15.99 -13.05
CA LYS A 58 14.69 -16.54 -14.41
C LYS A 58 13.43 -16.12 -15.17
N GLN A 59 12.27 -16.16 -14.50
CA GLN A 59 11.00 -15.73 -15.09
C GLN A 59 10.98 -14.24 -15.40
N TRP A 60 11.55 -13.41 -14.51
CA TRP A 60 11.66 -11.97 -14.72
C TRP A 60 12.49 -11.61 -15.94
N LEU A 61 13.61 -12.31 -16.18
CA LEU A 61 14.45 -12.11 -17.36
C LEU A 61 13.74 -12.41 -18.69
N GLU A 62 12.69 -13.24 -18.67
CA GLU A 62 11.86 -13.57 -19.84
C GLU A 62 10.74 -12.53 -20.08
N MET A 63 10.48 -11.64 -19.11
CA MET A 63 9.39 -10.66 -19.17
C MET A 63 9.88 -9.32 -19.72
N GLN A 64 8.92 -8.57 -20.23
CA GLN A 64 9.11 -7.17 -20.60
C GLN A 64 8.35 -6.27 -19.65
N GLU A 65 8.93 -5.10 -19.34
CA GLU A 65 8.23 -4.08 -18.58
C GLU A 65 6.94 -3.69 -19.33
N PRO A 66 5.78 -3.70 -18.67
CA PRO A 66 4.53 -3.39 -19.35
C PRO A 66 4.45 -1.88 -19.68
N ALA A 67 3.90 -1.57 -20.86
CA ALA A 67 3.78 -0.20 -21.39
C ALA A 67 2.32 0.25 -21.57
N TRP A 68 1.35 -0.46 -20.98
CA TRP A 68 -0.08 -0.19 -21.21
C TRP A 68 -0.69 0.83 -20.25
N ALA A 69 0.00 1.16 -19.14
CA ALA A 69 -0.48 2.16 -18.17
C ALA A 69 -0.47 3.57 -18.78
N HIS A 70 -1.37 4.42 -18.32
CA HIS A 70 -1.40 5.82 -18.70
C HIS A 70 -0.41 6.65 -17.90
N LEU A 71 0.86 6.27 -17.99
CA LEU A 71 1.98 6.83 -17.25
C LEU A 71 3.13 7.14 -18.20
N HIS A 72 3.78 8.26 -18.01
CA HIS A 72 4.93 8.70 -18.79
C HIS A 72 6.08 9.05 -17.87
N TYR A 73 7.09 8.20 -17.81
CA TYR A 73 8.26 8.37 -16.96
C TYR A 73 9.52 7.82 -17.66
N PRO A 74 10.71 8.29 -17.27
CA PRO A 74 11.98 7.73 -17.77
C PRO A 74 12.06 6.24 -17.41
N PRO A 75 12.63 5.39 -18.28
CA PRO A 75 12.82 3.95 -17.99
C PRO A 75 13.56 3.74 -16.68
N VAL A 76 13.11 2.75 -15.90
CA VAL A 76 13.78 2.35 -14.66
C VAL A 76 15.14 1.72 -15.00
N LYS A 77 16.20 2.22 -14.37
CA LYS A 77 17.56 1.75 -14.59
C LYS A 77 17.91 0.63 -13.61
N PHE A 78 17.40 -0.57 -13.83
CA PHE A 78 17.55 -1.73 -12.95
C PHE A 78 18.99 -2.08 -12.61
N ASN A 79 19.97 -1.73 -13.44
CA ASN A 79 21.39 -1.95 -13.19
C ASN A 79 22.05 -0.89 -12.28
N GLU A 80 21.37 0.22 -12.00
CA GLU A 80 21.87 1.28 -11.12
C GLU A 80 21.25 1.22 -9.71
N ILE A 81 20.32 0.29 -9.46
CA ILE A 81 19.63 0.11 -8.19
C ILE A 81 20.36 -0.93 -7.34
N SER A 82 20.56 -0.66 -6.05
CA SER A 82 20.88 -1.68 -5.04
C SER A 82 19.59 -2.38 -4.60
N TYR A 83 19.63 -3.71 -4.47
CA TYR A 83 18.46 -4.53 -4.14
C TYR A 83 18.40 -4.97 -2.69
N TYR A 84 19.34 -4.51 -1.89
CA TYR A 84 19.36 -4.78 -0.45
C TYR A 84 20.15 -3.70 0.28
N SER A 85 19.58 -3.17 1.34
CA SER A 85 20.24 -2.30 2.31
C SER A 85 19.69 -2.59 3.70
N ALA A 86 20.55 -2.66 4.69
CA ALA A 86 20.18 -2.85 6.08
C ALA A 86 21.05 -1.97 6.99
N PRO A 87 20.54 -1.47 8.12
CA PRO A 87 21.38 -0.88 9.16
C PRO A 87 22.45 -1.87 9.58
N LYS A 88 23.69 -1.41 9.77
CA LYS A 88 24.74 -2.22 10.40
C LYS A 88 24.33 -2.53 11.82
N SER A 89 24.21 -3.80 12.15
CA SER A 89 24.09 -4.25 13.54
C SER A 89 25.26 -5.18 13.85
N ASP A 90 25.94 -4.94 14.96
CA ASP A 90 27.06 -5.78 15.41
C ASP A 90 26.62 -7.12 16.00
N GLU A 91 25.31 -7.37 16.15
CA GLU A 91 24.76 -8.57 16.78
C GLU A 91 23.43 -9.02 16.15
N ASP A 92 23.00 -10.22 16.50
CA ASP A 92 21.68 -10.80 16.17
C ASP A 92 20.53 -9.80 16.39
N ARG A 93 19.52 -9.86 15.52
CA ARG A 93 18.33 -8.97 15.54
C ARG A 93 17.84 -8.67 16.94
N PRO A 94 17.48 -7.40 17.24
CA PRO A 94 16.99 -7.02 18.56
C PRO A 94 15.78 -7.87 18.96
N LYS A 95 15.84 -8.49 20.13
CA LYS A 95 14.78 -9.33 20.70
C LYS A 95 13.74 -8.51 21.45
N SER A 96 14.09 -7.27 21.78
CA SER A 96 13.22 -6.31 22.47
C SER A 96 13.45 -4.90 21.93
N LEU A 97 12.50 -4.00 22.18
CA LEU A 97 12.63 -2.59 21.82
C LEU A 97 13.81 -1.89 22.50
N ASP A 98 14.24 -2.39 23.67
CA ASP A 98 15.38 -1.84 24.43
C ASP A 98 16.74 -2.13 23.78
N GLU A 99 16.78 -3.08 22.83
CA GLU A 99 17.97 -3.46 22.07
C GLU A 99 18.02 -2.77 20.69
N VAL A 100 16.98 -2.02 20.31
CA VAL A 100 16.92 -1.28 19.04
C VAL A 100 17.79 -0.03 19.11
N ASP A 101 18.54 0.27 18.03
CA ASP A 101 19.34 1.50 17.93
C ASP A 101 18.48 2.74 18.27
N PRO A 102 18.89 3.57 19.24
CA PRO A 102 18.15 4.76 19.63
C PRO A 102 17.83 5.72 18.47
N LYS A 103 18.68 5.78 17.45
CA LYS A 103 18.45 6.60 16.25
C LYS A 103 17.27 6.09 15.42
N LEU A 104 17.05 4.77 15.39
CA LEU A 104 15.89 4.19 14.74
C LEU A 104 14.61 4.50 15.52
N LEU A 105 14.64 4.37 16.85
CA LEU A 105 13.51 4.75 17.70
C LEU A 105 13.15 6.23 17.54
N GLU A 106 14.16 7.12 17.57
CA GLU A 106 13.97 8.56 17.31
C GLU A 106 13.39 8.83 15.91
N THR A 107 13.78 8.04 14.90
CA THR A 107 13.23 8.14 13.54
C THR A 107 11.74 7.88 13.54
N TYR A 108 11.30 6.79 14.16
CA TYR A 108 9.88 6.45 14.22
C TYR A 108 9.09 7.43 15.10
N ASP A 109 9.67 7.96 16.16
CA ASP A 109 9.08 9.04 16.97
C ASP A 109 8.85 10.32 16.13
N LYS A 110 9.84 10.73 15.32
CA LYS A 110 9.72 11.86 14.39
C LYS A 110 8.66 11.62 13.32
N LEU A 111 8.45 10.37 12.91
CA LEU A 111 7.39 9.99 11.98
C LEU A 111 5.99 9.96 12.65
N GLY A 112 5.93 10.25 13.96
CA GLY A 112 4.69 10.18 14.71
C GLY A 112 4.25 8.75 15.04
N ILE A 113 5.17 7.78 14.98
CA ILE A 113 4.97 6.35 15.23
C ILE A 113 5.80 5.92 16.46
N PRO A 114 5.49 6.40 17.67
CA PRO A 114 6.23 6.01 18.85
C PRO A 114 5.96 4.55 19.15
N LEU A 115 7.01 3.73 19.05
CA LEU A 115 6.92 2.27 19.23
C LEU A 115 6.55 1.87 20.67
N HIS A 116 6.84 2.73 21.68
CA HIS A 116 6.58 2.43 23.09
C HIS A 116 5.22 2.91 23.62
N GLU A 117 4.86 4.18 23.41
CA GLU A 117 3.71 4.78 24.10
C GLU A 117 2.40 4.72 23.32
N ARG A 118 2.38 5.09 22.05
CA ARG A 118 1.14 5.09 21.25
C ARG A 118 0.64 3.69 20.94
N ALA A 119 1.54 2.74 20.71
CA ALA A 119 1.17 1.35 20.53
C ALA A 119 0.46 0.76 21.77
N ARG A 120 0.85 1.18 22.99
CA ARG A 120 0.17 0.78 24.23
C ARG A 120 -1.20 1.45 24.42
N LEU A 121 -1.33 2.72 24.04
CA LEU A 121 -2.55 3.50 24.24
C LEU A 121 -3.62 3.22 23.18
N ALA A 122 -3.21 2.96 21.94
CA ALA A 122 -4.12 2.74 20.81
C ALA A 122 -4.60 1.28 20.67
N GLY A 123 -3.97 0.31 21.37
CA GLY A 123 -4.29 -1.12 21.19
C GLY A 123 -3.94 -1.64 19.80
N VAL A 124 -2.90 -1.09 19.17
CA VAL A 124 -2.38 -1.46 17.85
C VAL A 124 -1.04 -2.18 18.03
N ALA A 125 -0.87 -3.34 17.39
CA ALA A 125 0.43 -3.99 17.28
C ALA A 125 1.15 -3.46 16.04
N VAL A 126 2.39 -3.03 16.21
CA VAL A 126 3.20 -2.38 15.16
C VAL A 126 4.42 -3.23 14.84
N ASP A 127 4.68 -3.43 13.55
CA ASP A 127 5.96 -3.90 13.01
C ASP A 127 6.64 -2.73 12.26
N ALA A 128 7.87 -2.41 12.62
CA ALA A 128 8.63 -1.32 12.04
C ALA A 128 9.71 -1.87 11.11
N VAL A 129 9.64 -1.51 9.83
CA VAL A 129 10.59 -1.95 8.79
C VAL A 129 11.40 -0.75 8.31
N PHE A 130 12.73 -0.87 8.40
CA PHE A 130 13.68 0.14 7.95
C PHE A 130 14.54 -0.44 6.82
N ASP A 131 14.46 0.18 5.64
CA ASP A 131 15.04 -0.37 4.40
C ASP A 131 14.65 -1.86 4.20
N SER A 132 15.61 -2.76 4.24
CA SER A 132 15.40 -4.19 3.95
C SER A 132 15.16 -5.10 5.16
N VAL A 133 14.97 -4.54 6.36
CA VAL A 133 14.85 -5.36 7.59
C VAL A 133 13.77 -4.85 8.55
N SER A 134 13.05 -5.78 9.18
CA SER A 134 12.21 -5.48 10.33
C SER A 134 13.11 -5.21 11.56
N VAL A 135 12.93 -4.06 12.19
CA VAL A 135 13.73 -3.61 13.32
C VAL A 135 13.02 -3.80 14.66
N ALA A 136 11.70 -3.83 14.67
CA ALA A 136 10.93 -4.04 15.90
C ALA A 136 9.51 -4.51 15.61
N THR A 137 9.00 -5.45 16.44
CA THR A 137 7.58 -5.86 16.43
C THR A 137 7.03 -5.80 17.86
N THR A 138 5.91 -5.11 18.06
CA THR A 138 5.29 -4.92 19.40
C THR A 138 4.20 -5.95 19.68
N PHE A 139 3.85 -6.16 20.96
CA PHE A 139 2.76 -7.03 21.43
C PHE A 139 2.82 -8.51 20.99
N LYS A 140 4.00 -9.04 20.65
CA LYS A 140 4.17 -10.44 20.22
C LYS A 140 3.56 -11.44 21.19
N GLU A 141 3.80 -11.29 22.52
CA GLU A 141 3.28 -12.20 23.55
C GLU A 141 1.75 -12.22 23.57
N LYS A 142 1.11 -11.06 23.56
CA LYS A 142 -0.36 -10.96 23.61
C LYS A 142 -1.02 -11.54 22.36
N LEU A 143 -0.40 -11.39 21.21
CA LEU A 143 -0.86 -11.99 19.96
C LEU A 143 -0.64 -13.50 19.97
N TYR A 144 0.51 -13.94 20.48
CA TYR A 144 0.84 -15.35 20.64
C TYR A 144 -0.15 -16.10 21.55
N ASP A 145 -0.55 -15.47 22.68
CA ASP A 145 -1.58 -16.03 23.58
C ASP A 145 -2.93 -16.24 22.90
N ALA A 146 -3.26 -15.41 21.90
CA ALA A 146 -4.43 -15.58 21.06
C ALA A 146 -4.20 -16.55 19.89
N GLY A 147 -3.01 -17.12 19.77
CA GLY A 147 -2.59 -17.98 18.66
C GLY A 147 -2.33 -17.23 17.35
N VAL A 148 -2.32 -15.89 17.38
CA VAL A 148 -2.06 -15.05 16.21
C VAL A 148 -0.56 -14.96 15.93
N ILE A 149 -0.16 -15.25 14.70
CA ILE A 149 1.21 -15.02 14.23
C ILE A 149 1.24 -13.65 13.55
N PHE A 150 2.07 -12.75 14.07
CA PHE A 150 2.41 -11.47 13.45
C PHE A 150 3.91 -11.25 13.60
N CYS A 151 4.63 -11.36 12.51
CA CYS A 151 6.08 -11.26 12.50
C CYS A 151 6.58 -10.80 11.12
N SER A 152 7.88 -10.51 11.03
CA SER A 152 8.51 -10.23 9.74
C SER A 152 8.44 -11.45 8.81
N PHE A 153 8.42 -11.21 7.50
CA PHE A 153 8.41 -12.31 6.53
C PHE A 153 9.66 -13.20 6.64
N SER A 154 10.80 -12.61 6.93
CA SER A 154 12.06 -13.33 7.18
C SER A 154 11.99 -14.26 8.39
N GLU A 155 11.31 -13.86 9.47
CA GLU A 155 11.05 -14.71 10.63
C GLU A 155 10.10 -15.86 10.26
N ALA A 156 9.01 -15.56 9.56
CA ALA A 156 8.05 -16.57 9.13
C ALA A 156 8.65 -17.67 8.24
N VAL A 157 9.56 -17.31 7.33
CA VAL A 157 10.27 -18.28 6.47
C VAL A 157 11.05 -19.30 7.30
N ARG A 158 11.61 -18.92 8.44
CA ARG A 158 12.41 -19.79 9.31
C ARG A 158 11.56 -20.55 10.33
N GLU A 159 10.59 -19.87 10.96
CA GLU A 159 9.85 -20.43 12.10
C GLU A 159 8.51 -21.06 11.70
N HIS A 160 7.94 -20.63 10.56
CA HIS A 160 6.66 -21.14 10.05
C HIS A 160 6.74 -21.60 8.58
N PRO A 161 7.79 -22.37 8.18
CA PRO A 161 8.06 -22.70 6.79
C PRO A 161 6.91 -23.44 6.10
N GLU A 162 6.12 -24.21 6.82
CA GLU A 162 5.00 -24.96 6.24
C GLU A 162 3.84 -24.04 5.82
N LEU A 163 3.55 -22.99 6.60
CA LEU A 163 2.58 -21.97 6.22
C LEU A 163 3.09 -21.17 5.02
N VAL A 164 4.36 -20.75 5.03
CA VAL A 164 4.95 -20.02 3.92
C VAL A 164 4.91 -20.86 2.65
N LYS A 165 5.35 -22.12 2.66
CA LYS A 165 5.30 -23.02 1.50
C LYS A 165 3.88 -23.20 0.96
N LYS A 166 2.89 -23.29 1.84
CA LYS A 166 1.48 -23.49 1.45
C LYS A 166 0.87 -22.26 0.78
N TYR A 167 1.21 -21.05 1.24
CA TYR A 167 0.48 -19.86 0.86
C TYR A 167 1.28 -18.86 0.00
N LEU A 168 2.61 -18.80 0.11
CA LEU A 168 3.44 -17.89 -0.70
C LEU A 168 3.23 -18.13 -2.20
N GLY A 169 2.86 -17.09 -2.91
CA GLY A 169 2.59 -17.13 -4.36
C GLY A 169 1.31 -17.87 -4.75
N SER A 170 0.47 -18.22 -3.77
CA SER A 170 -0.80 -18.88 -4.05
C SER A 170 -1.88 -17.92 -4.58
N VAL A 171 -1.67 -16.61 -4.37
CA VAL A 171 -2.53 -15.52 -4.85
C VAL A 171 -1.81 -14.64 -5.86
N VAL A 172 -0.53 -14.34 -5.61
CA VAL A 172 0.35 -13.64 -6.55
C VAL A 172 1.47 -14.60 -6.98
N PRO A 173 1.26 -15.40 -8.01
CA PRO A 173 2.29 -16.29 -8.50
C PRO A 173 3.50 -15.50 -9.06
N ARG A 174 4.67 -16.12 -9.08
CA ARG A 174 5.92 -15.51 -9.57
C ARG A 174 5.82 -14.90 -10.99
N ARG A 175 4.85 -15.32 -11.78
CA ARG A 175 4.58 -14.84 -13.14
C ARG A 175 3.35 -13.94 -13.24
N ASP A 176 2.84 -13.38 -12.14
CA ASP A 176 1.64 -12.50 -12.19
C ASP A 176 1.89 -11.30 -13.12
N ASN A 177 2.98 -10.60 -12.91
CA ASN A 177 3.44 -9.50 -13.75
C ASN A 177 4.95 -9.24 -13.55
N PHE A 178 5.53 -8.34 -14.35
CA PHE A 178 6.94 -7.99 -14.34
C PHE A 178 7.46 -7.58 -12.95
N TYR A 179 6.78 -6.67 -12.26
CA TYR A 179 7.20 -6.18 -10.93
C TYR A 179 6.96 -7.20 -9.81
N ALA A 180 5.94 -8.05 -9.94
CA ALA A 180 5.72 -9.16 -9.01
C ALA A 180 6.80 -10.25 -9.16
N ALA A 181 7.27 -10.50 -10.39
CA ALA A 181 8.39 -11.40 -10.64
C ALA A 181 9.69 -10.84 -10.07
N LEU A 182 9.98 -9.56 -10.30
CA LEU A 182 11.11 -8.85 -9.69
C LEU A 182 11.05 -8.92 -8.17
N ASN A 183 9.94 -8.52 -7.56
CA ASN A 183 9.73 -8.63 -6.12
C ASN A 183 9.99 -10.05 -5.62
N SER A 184 9.43 -11.07 -6.27
CA SER A 184 9.61 -12.47 -5.87
C SER A 184 11.08 -12.92 -5.87
N ALA A 185 11.92 -12.32 -6.73
CA ALA A 185 13.36 -12.61 -6.76
C ALA A 185 14.13 -11.92 -5.62
N VAL A 186 13.76 -10.68 -5.27
CA VAL A 186 14.61 -9.81 -4.44
C VAL A 186 13.94 -9.26 -3.16
N PHE A 187 12.67 -9.57 -2.87
CA PHE A 187 12.04 -9.03 -1.66
C PHE A 187 12.88 -9.34 -0.43
N SER A 188 13.05 -8.34 0.41
CA SER A 188 13.97 -8.42 1.55
C SER A 188 13.23 -8.67 2.86
N ASP A 189 12.10 -8.02 3.07
CA ASP A 189 11.22 -8.28 4.22
C ASP A 189 9.77 -7.90 3.90
N GLY A 190 8.95 -7.79 4.92
CA GLY A 190 7.53 -7.50 4.87
C GLY A 190 6.83 -8.18 6.02
N SER A 191 5.50 -8.23 5.98
CA SER A 191 4.71 -8.77 7.07
C SER A 191 4.16 -10.15 6.77
N PHE A 192 4.23 -11.02 7.76
CA PHE A 192 3.52 -12.29 7.78
C PHE A 192 2.49 -12.30 8.89
N VAL A 193 1.23 -12.59 8.52
CA VAL A 193 0.12 -12.66 9.46
C VAL A 193 -0.67 -13.95 9.26
N TYR A 194 -0.90 -14.70 10.34
CA TYR A 194 -1.82 -15.81 10.35
C TYR A 194 -2.79 -15.67 11.53
N ILE A 195 -4.07 -15.66 11.24
CA ILE A 195 -5.14 -15.61 12.24
C ILE A 195 -5.78 -16.99 12.30
N PRO A 196 -5.72 -17.70 13.44
CA PRO A 196 -6.27 -19.03 13.58
C PRO A 196 -7.81 -19.08 13.43
N LYS A 197 -8.32 -20.26 13.15
CA LYS A 197 -9.75 -20.55 13.02
C LYS A 197 -10.57 -20.00 14.19
N GLY A 198 -11.61 -19.23 13.88
CA GLY A 198 -12.57 -18.65 14.84
C GLY A 198 -12.00 -17.51 15.69
N VAL A 199 -10.76 -17.09 15.47
CA VAL A 199 -10.13 -16.01 16.24
C VAL A 199 -10.44 -14.66 15.59
N ARG A 200 -10.98 -13.73 16.41
CA ARG A 200 -11.01 -12.33 16.09
C ARG A 200 -9.75 -11.70 16.64
N CYS A 201 -8.89 -11.15 15.77
CA CYS A 201 -7.63 -10.54 16.20
C CYS A 201 -7.92 -9.52 17.32
N PRO A 202 -7.23 -9.61 18.48
CA PRO A 202 -7.57 -8.82 19.66
C PRO A 202 -7.22 -7.34 19.55
N MET A 203 -6.47 -6.97 18.50
CA MET A 203 -6.05 -5.60 18.22
C MET A 203 -5.85 -5.40 16.73
N GLU A 204 -5.78 -4.14 16.30
CA GLU A 204 -5.35 -3.82 14.95
C GLU A 204 -3.86 -4.12 14.77
N LEU A 205 -3.48 -4.60 13.59
CA LEU A 205 -2.10 -4.82 13.22
C LEU A 205 -1.65 -3.70 12.29
N SER A 206 -0.41 -3.25 12.43
CA SER A 206 0.12 -2.20 11.57
C SER A 206 1.58 -2.46 11.24
N THR A 207 1.98 -2.17 10.00
CA THR A 207 3.38 -2.16 9.58
C THR A 207 3.73 -0.84 8.96
N TYR A 208 4.86 -0.27 9.38
CA TYR A 208 5.39 0.97 8.83
C TYR A 208 6.72 0.70 8.13
N PHE A 209 6.76 1.07 6.86
CA PHE A 209 7.94 0.96 6.00
C PHE A 209 8.60 2.33 5.85
N ARG A 210 9.90 2.38 6.15
CA ARG A 210 10.73 3.57 5.95
C ARG A 210 11.87 3.25 4.99
N ILE A 211 11.85 3.82 3.80
CA ILE A 211 13.02 3.85 2.93
C ILE A 211 13.97 4.93 3.46
N ASN A 212 15.25 4.63 3.57
CA ASN A 212 16.27 5.60 4.02
C ASN A 212 17.51 5.63 3.12
N ALA A 213 17.98 4.49 2.65
CA ALA A 213 19.19 4.39 1.84
C ALA A 213 19.01 5.01 0.44
N ALA A 214 20.05 5.72 -0.05
CA ALA A 214 20.11 6.25 -1.41
C ALA A 214 20.32 5.14 -2.45
N ASN A 215 19.85 5.34 -3.68
CA ASN A 215 20.03 4.41 -4.81
C ASN A 215 19.59 2.97 -4.51
N THR A 216 18.69 2.77 -3.55
CA THR A 216 18.17 1.47 -3.13
C THR A 216 16.71 1.34 -3.52
N GLY A 217 16.36 0.22 -4.16
CA GLY A 217 14.96 -0.15 -4.35
C GLY A 217 14.38 -0.77 -3.07
N GLN A 218 13.10 -0.55 -2.83
CA GLN A 218 12.37 -1.16 -1.73
C GLN A 218 11.46 -2.27 -2.29
N PHE A 219 11.64 -3.48 -1.77
CA PHE A 219 10.93 -4.67 -2.25
C PHE A 219 10.33 -5.43 -1.07
N GLU A 220 9.08 -5.15 -0.78
CA GLU A 220 8.37 -5.73 0.36
C GLU A 220 7.40 -6.80 -0.08
N ARG A 221 7.20 -7.81 0.79
CA ARG A 221 6.18 -8.82 0.55
C ARG A 221 5.36 -9.09 1.80
N THR A 222 4.07 -8.82 1.73
CA THR A 222 3.11 -9.06 2.81
C THR A 222 2.22 -10.25 2.47
N LEU A 223 2.07 -11.18 3.42
CA LEU A 223 1.16 -12.32 3.31
C LEU A 223 0.27 -12.40 4.54
N ILE A 224 -1.03 -12.24 4.34
CA ILE A 224 -2.04 -12.33 5.41
C ILE A 224 -2.98 -13.49 5.14
N ILE A 225 -3.10 -14.39 6.11
CA ILE A 225 -3.96 -15.56 6.06
C ILE A 225 -4.96 -15.47 7.21
N ALA A 226 -6.23 -15.35 6.88
CA ALA A 226 -7.33 -15.44 7.83
C ALA A 226 -8.00 -16.82 7.68
N ASP A 227 -7.84 -17.67 8.71
CA ASP A 227 -8.41 -19.00 8.73
C ASP A 227 -9.94 -18.94 8.97
N GLU A 228 -10.63 -20.06 8.87
CA GLU A 228 -12.09 -20.15 8.93
C GLU A 228 -12.70 -19.38 10.10
N GLY A 229 -13.66 -18.47 9.80
CA GLY A 229 -14.38 -17.66 10.78
C GLY A 229 -13.52 -16.65 11.54
N SER A 230 -12.31 -16.37 11.07
CA SER A 230 -11.41 -15.41 11.70
C SER A 230 -11.59 -13.99 11.17
N HIS A 231 -11.06 -12.99 11.89
CA HIS A 231 -11.15 -11.60 11.50
C HIS A 231 -9.84 -10.85 11.83
N VAL A 232 -9.38 -10.04 10.90
CA VAL A 232 -8.23 -9.14 11.09
C VAL A 232 -8.42 -7.80 10.41
N SER A 233 -7.98 -6.73 11.08
CA SER A 233 -7.76 -5.40 10.52
C SER A 233 -6.26 -5.13 10.50
N TYR A 234 -5.74 -4.76 9.33
CA TYR A 234 -4.32 -4.52 9.09
C TYR A 234 -4.13 -3.20 8.37
N LEU A 235 -3.15 -2.43 8.83
CA LEU A 235 -2.75 -1.17 8.20
C LEU A 235 -1.30 -1.20 7.74
N GLU A 236 -1.05 -0.65 6.55
CA GLU A 236 0.27 -0.40 6.00
C GLU A 236 0.50 1.10 5.87
N GLY A 237 1.57 1.60 6.50
CA GLY A 237 2.06 2.97 6.34
C GLY A 237 3.43 2.96 5.66
N CYS A 238 3.65 3.88 4.72
CA CYS A 238 4.91 3.96 3.98
C CYS A 238 5.39 5.41 3.85
N THR A 239 6.70 5.64 4.08
CA THR A 239 7.34 6.95 3.94
C THR A 239 8.73 6.83 3.33
N ALA A 240 9.21 7.91 2.69
CA ALA A 240 10.57 8.02 2.14
C ALA A 240 11.14 9.42 2.35
N PRO A 241 12.48 9.59 2.41
CA PRO A 241 13.12 10.90 2.47
C PRO A 241 13.01 11.64 1.12
N MET A 242 13.23 12.94 1.15
CA MET A 242 13.41 13.77 -0.07
C MET A 242 14.77 13.47 -0.70
N ARG A 243 14.78 13.12 -1.99
CA ARG A 243 16.00 12.90 -2.78
C ARG A 243 15.81 13.34 -4.21
N ASP A 244 16.89 13.80 -4.85
CA ASP A 244 16.91 14.24 -6.25
C ASP A 244 16.95 13.07 -7.25
N GLU A 245 16.97 11.85 -6.76
CA GLU A 245 16.95 10.61 -7.55
C GLU A 245 15.58 9.92 -7.46
N ASN A 246 15.22 9.17 -8.51
CA ASN A 246 14.03 8.36 -8.49
C ASN A 246 14.33 7.03 -7.78
N GLN A 247 13.49 6.66 -6.82
CA GLN A 247 13.61 5.40 -6.11
C GLN A 247 12.45 4.46 -6.47
N LEU A 248 12.78 3.20 -6.75
CA LEU A 248 11.79 2.18 -7.06
C LEU A 248 11.26 1.52 -5.78
N HIS A 249 9.96 1.59 -5.60
CA HIS A 249 9.22 0.79 -4.63
C HIS A 249 8.36 -0.23 -5.39
N ALA A 250 8.65 -1.52 -5.23
CA ALA A 250 7.90 -2.59 -5.86
C ALA A 250 7.49 -3.65 -4.84
N ALA A 251 6.28 -3.49 -4.29
CA ALA A 251 5.74 -4.36 -3.24
C ALA A 251 4.73 -5.38 -3.77
N VAL A 252 4.59 -6.48 -3.03
CA VAL A 252 3.56 -7.50 -3.28
C VAL A 252 2.79 -7.79 -2.00
N VAL A 253 1.46 -7.80 -2.10
CA VAL A 253 0.56 -8.19 -1.00
C VAL A 253 -0.35 -9.32 -1.44
N GLU A 254 -0.38 -10.38 -0.64
CA GLU A 254 -1.25 -11.54 -0.80
C GLU A 254 -2.18 -11.68 0.40
N LEU A 255 -3.50 -11.69 0.17
CA LEU A 255 -4.49 -11.95 1.20
C LEU A 255 -5.25 -13.23 0.89
N VAL A 256 -5.40 -14.09 1.90
CA VAL A 256 -6.17 -15.34 1.82
C VAL A 256 -7.23 -15.34 2.90
N ALA A 257 -8.50 -15.30 2.51
CA ALA A 257 -9.64 -15.44 3.41
C ALA A 257 -10.33 -16.80 3.19
N LEU A 258 -10.34 -17.64 4.23
CA LEU A 258 -11.01 -18.93 4.22
C LEU A 258 -12.50 -18.77 4.58
N GLU A 259 -13.23 -19.85 4.81
CA GLU A 259 -14.68 -19.83 5.04
C GLU A 259 -15.07 -18.90 6.18
N GLY A 260 -15.98 -17.94 5.92
CA GLY A 260 -16.46 -16.97 6.89
C GLY A 260 -15.39 -16.00 7.43
N ALA A 261 -14.18 -16.01 6.87
CA ALA A 261 -13.10 -15.13 7.31
C ALA A 261 -13.23 -13.72 6.73
N GLU A 262 -12.77 -12.74 7.49
CA GLU A 262 -12.78 -11.32 7.09
C GLU A 262 -11.40 -10.68 7.25
N ILE A 263 -10.91 -10.06 6.17
CA ILE A 263 -9.68 -9.26 6.17
C ILE A 263 -10.01 -7.84 5.75
N LYS A 264 -9.72 -6.88 6.63
CA LYS A 264 -9.72 -5.45 6.32
C LYS A 264 -8.26 -5.01 6.17
N TYR A 265 -7.88 -4.56 4.98
CA TYR A 265 -6.53 -4.10 4.68
C TYR A 265 -6.56 -2.63 4.28
N SER A 266 -5.92 -1.81 5.08
CA SER A 266 -5.83 -0.37 4.85
C SER A 266 -4.40 0.05 4.50
N THR A 267 -4.24 1.03 3.62
CA THR A 267 -2.94 1.62 3.28
C THR A 267 -3.06 3.14 3.33
N VAL A 268 -2.13 3.77 4.04
CA VAL A 268 -1.91 5.21 3.96
C VAL A 268 -0.47 5.43 3.53
N GLN A 269 -0.29 5.96 2.30
CA GLN A 269 1.03 6.17 1.72
C GLN A 269 1.34 7.65 1.60
N ASN A 270 2.51 8.02 2.13
CA ASN A 270 3.04 9.37 2.10
C ASN A 270 4.48 9.34 1.56
N TRP A 271 4.60 9.32 0.24
CA TRP A 271 5.87 9.29 -0.45
C TRP A 271 6.36 10.68 -0.81
N TYR A 272 7.64 10.80 -1.13
CA TYR A 272 8.21 12.01 -1.72
C TYR A 272 7.88 12.08 -3.22
N PRO A 273 7.27 13.19 -3.69
CA PRO A 273 6.78 13.30 -5.07
C PRO A 273 7.84 13.70 -6.11
N GLY A 274 9.04 14.03 -5.69
CA GLY A 274 10.01 14.82 -6.47
C GLY A 274 9.85 16.33 -6.22
N ASP A 275 10.72 17.11 -6.85
CA ASP A 275 10.67 18.57 -6.77
C ASP A 275 9.56 19.18 -7.67
N GLU A 276 9.45 20.50 -7.69
CA GLU A 276 8.50 21.25 -8.52
C GLU A 276 8.68 21.05 -10.04
N ASN A 277 9.87 20.59 -10.47
CA ASN A 277 10.20 20.28 -11.86
C ASN A 277 9.98 18.80 -12.20
N GLY A 278 9.57 17.98 -11.21
CA GLY A 278 9.37 16.54 -11.36
C GLY A 278 10.68 15.73 -11.30
N VAL A 279 11.73 16.28 -10.69
CA VAL A 279 13.01 15.59 -10.49
C VAL A 279 12.97 14.81 -9.17
N GLY A 280 13.42 13.57 -9.20
CA GLY A 280 13.40 12.68 -8.04
C GLY A 280 12.02 12.07 -7.78
N GLY A 281 11.83 11.58 -6.56
CA GLY A 281 10.57 11.00 -6.09
C GLY A 281 10.43 9.50 -6.28
N ILE A 282 9.38 8.96 -5.69
CA ILE A 282 9.16 7.51 -5.62
C ILE A 282 8.37 7.01 -6.84
N TYR A 283 8.85 5.93 -7.45
CA TYR A 283 8.10 5.10 -8.39
C TYR A 283 7.47 3.95 -7.62
N ASN A 284 6.17 4.07 -7.37
CA ASN A 284 5.41 3.18 -6.49
C ASN A 284 4.60 2.16 -7.32
N PHE A 285 5.20 0.98 -7.56
CA PHE A 285 4.64 -0.09 -8.37
C PHE A 285 4.24 -1.27 -7.49
N VAL A 286 2.95 -1.40 -7.18
CA VAL A 286 2.47 -2.34 -6.17
C VAL A 286 1.46 -3.35 -6.74
N THR A 287 1.69 -4.63 -6.46
CA THR A 287 0.78 -5.72 -6.79
C THR A 287 0.08 -6.22 -5.53
N LYS A 288 -1.22 -5.97 -5.41
CA LYS A 288 -2.05 -6.46 -4.30
C LYS A 288 -3.13 -7.39 -4.81
N ARG A 289 -3.24 -8.62 -4.25
CA ARG A 289 -4.26 -9.59 -4.61
C ARG A 289 -4.89 -10.20 -3.37
N GLY A 290 -6.23 -10.24 -3.33
CA GLY A 290 -7.01 -10.94 -2.32
C GLY A 290 -7.75 -12.13 -2.92
N ASP A 291 -7.76 -13.24 -2.21
CA ASP A 291 -8.47 -14.45 -2.58
C ASP A 291 -9.48 -14.82 -1.50
N CYS A 292 -10.75 -14.54 -1.75
CA CYS A 292 -11.88 -14.99 -0.95
C CYS A 292 -12.16 -16.46 -1.30
N ARG A 293 -11.36 -17.38 -0.73
CA ARG A 293 -11.40 -18.81 -1.05
C ARG A 293 -12.61 -19.52 -0.48
N GLY A 294 -12.98 -19.14 0.74
CA GLY A 294 -14.08 -19.81 1.44
C GLY A 294 -15.42 -19.12 1.23
N ASP A 295 -16.49 -19.86 1.45
CA ASP A 295 -17.83 -19.31 1.42
C ASP A 295 -18.02 -18.24 2.49
N ASN A 296 -18.83 -17.23 2.20
CA ASN A 296 -19.10 -16.10 3.10
C ASN A 296 -17.85 -15.31 3.53
N SER A 297 -16.71 -15.48 2.87
CA SER A 297 -15.49 -14.73 3.17
C SER A 297 -15.54 -13.31 2.64
N LYS A 298 -14.77 -12.41 3.26
CA LYS A 298 -14.75 -11.00 2.89
C LYS A 298 -13.33 -10.43 2.88
N ILE A 299 -12.99 -9.67 1.84
CA ILE A 299 -11.79 -8.84 1.78
C ILE A 299 -12.18 -7.41 1.44
N SER A 300 -11.76 -6.48 2.28
CA SER A 300 -11.95 -5.04 2.08
C SER A 300 -10.60 -4.34 1.97
N TRP A 301 -10.40 -3.62 0.86
CA TRP A 301 -9.24 -2.77 0.61
C TRP A 301 -9.65 -1.32 0.83
N THR A 302 -8.91 -0.60 1.69
CA THR A 302 -9.02 0.85 1.81
C THR A 302 -7.66 1.46 1.58
N GLN A 303 -7.54 2.42 0.65
CA GLN A 303 -6.25 3.03 0.37
C GLN A 303 -6.32 4.54 0.15
N VAL A 304 -5.33 5.22 0.71
CA VAL A 304 -5.05 6.64 0.48
C VAL A 304 -3.64 6.75 -0.11
N GLU A 305 -3.57 7.16 -1.36
CA GLU A 305 -2.34 7.24 -2.14
C GLU A 305 -1.99 8.71 -2.35
N THR A 306 -0.87 9.13 -1.77
CA THR A 306 -0.35 10.49 -1.94
C THR A 306 1.17 10.46 -2.14
N GLY A 307 1.69 11.48 -2.74
CA GLY A 307 3.10 11.83 -2.73
C GLY A 307 4.02 11.10 -3.71
N SER A 308 3.66 9.97 -4.32
CA SER A 308 4.54 9.35 -5.30
C SER A 308 4.69 10.17 -6.57
N ALA A 309 5.89 10.21 -7.16
CA ALA A 309 6.08 10.78 -8.51
C ALA A 309 5.26 9.99 -9.54
N ILE A 310 5.35 8.67 -9.47
CA ILE A 310 4.59 7.73 -10.31
C ILE A 310 3.93 6.68 -9.42
N THR A 311 2.61 6.51 -9.54
CA THR A 311 1.86 5.45 -8.86
C THR A 311 1.26 4.49 -9.87
N TRP A 312 1.53 3.19 -9.69
CA TRP A 312 0.96 2.11 -10.49
C TRP A 312 0.47 0.97 -9.60
N LYS A 313 -0.84 0.93 -9.32
CA LYS A 313 -1.37 0.07 -8.26
C LYS A 313 -2.81 -0.36 -8.50
N TYR A 314 -3.03 -1.68 -8.57
CA TYR A 314 -4.36 -2.27 -8.79
C TYR A 314 -4.61 -3.44 -7.83
N PRO A 315 -5.14 -3.20 -6.63
CA PRO A 315 -5.64 -4.26 -5.78
C PRO A 315 -6.71 -5.11 -6.49
N SER A 316 -6.80 -6.37 -6.16
CA SER A 316 -7.84 -7.22 -6.73
C SER A 316 -8.45 -8.17 -5.70
N CYS A 317 -9.71 -8.59 -5.95
CA CYS A 317 -10.37 -9.66 -5.21
C CYS A 317 -10.80 -10.77 -6.18
N LEU A 318 -10.39 -12.01 -5.86
CA LEU A 318 -10.93 -13.23 -6.45
C LEU A 318 -12.06 -13.73 -5.55
N LEU A 319 -13.30 -13.60 -5.97
CA LEU A 319 -14.49 -13.98 -5.19
C LEU A 319 -14.85 -15.42 -5.55
N ARG A 320 -14.17 -16.41 -4.92
CA ARG A 320 -14.30 -17.84 -5.23
C ARG A 320 -15.40 -18.51 -4.44
N GLY A 321 -15.47 -18.23 -3.14
CA GLY A 321 -16.49 -18.79 -2.27
C GLY A 321 -17.88 -18.27 -2.57
N GLU A 322 -18.91 -19.08 -2.34
CA GLU A 322 -20.29 -18.64 -2.41
C GLU A 322 -20.55 -17.51 -1.40
N ASN A 323 -21.35 -16.52 -1.77
CA ASN A 323 -21.65 -15.32 -0.97
C ASN A 323 -20.41 -14.48 -0.58
N SER A 324 -19.25 -14.72 -1.15
CA SER A 324 -18.05 -13.93 -0.80
C SER A 324 -18.17 -12.47 -1.25
N VAL A 325 -17.48 -11.57 -0.52
CA VAL A 325 -17.58 -10.12 -0.67
C VAL A 325 -16.21 -9.50 -0.89
N GLY A 326 -16.11 -8.65 -1.90
CA GLY A 326 -14.94 -7.83 -2.17
C GLY A 326 -15.27 -6.35 -2.13
N GLU A 327 -14.51 -5.57 -1.38
CA GLU A 327 -14.69 -4.13 -1.28
C GLU A 327 -13.41 -3.39 -1.64
N PHE A 328 -13.55 -2.24 -2.28
CA PHE A 328 -12.45 -1.36 -2.60
C PHE A 328 -12.86 0.09 -2.43
N TYR A 329 -12.19 0.76 -1.51
CA TYR A 329 -12.35 2.19 -1.23
C TYR A 329 -11.01 2.88 -1.43
N SER A 330 -10.94 3.90 -2.30
CA SER A 330 -9.68 4.56 -2.57
C SER A 330 -9.79 6.07 -2.74
N VAL A 331 -8.76 6.77 -2.27
CA VAL A 331 -8.44 8.15 -2.62
C VAL A 331 -7.06 8.14 -3.26
N ALA A 332 -6.95 8.69 -4.48
CA ALA A 332 -5.68 8.92 -5.15
C ALA A 332 -5.51 10.42 -5.41
N VAL A 333 -4.50 11.02 -4.81
CA VAL A 333 -4.19 12.45 -4.94
C VAL A 333 -2.91 12.62 -5.72
N ALA A 334 -2.97 13.37 -6.80
CA ALA A 334 -1.82 13.74 -7.60
C ALA A 334 -1.79 15.27 -7.79
N ASN A 335 -0.63 15.87 -7.53
CA ASN A 335 -0.39 17.31 -7.68
C ASN A 335 0.90 17.55 -8.50
N ASN A 336 1.10 18.75 -8.96
CA ASN A 336 2.26 19.15 -9.76
C ASN A 336 2.51 18.20 -10.96
N MET A 337 3.65 17.54 -11.02
CA MET A 337 4.04 16.64 -12.12
C MET A 337 3.73 15.17 -11.86
N GLN A 338 3.05 14.85 -10.75
CA GLN A 338 2.72 13.48 -10.37
C GLN A 338 1.78 12.80 -11.36
N GLN A 339 1.96 11.49 -11.52
CA GLN A 339 1.10 10.67 -12.34
C GLN A 339 0.65 9.43 -11.56
N ALA A 340 -0.64 9.14 -11.60
CA ALA A 340 -1.20 7.96 -10.96
C ALA A 340 -2.07 7.18 -11.96
N ASP A 341 -1.81 5.89 -12.13
CA ASP A 341 -2.72 4.95 -12.79
C ASP A 341 -3.08 3.88 -11.76
N THR A 342 -4.25 4.06 -11.14
CA THR A 342 -4.72 3.23 -10.04
C THR A 342 -6.05 2.57 -10.40
N GLY A 343 -6.53 1.71 -9.53
CA GLY A 343 -7.83 1.07 -9.73
C GLY A 343 -7.93 -0.29 -9.06
N THR A 344 -8.84 -1.11 -9.56
CA THR A 344 -9.08 -2.42 -8.93
C THR A 344 -9.62 -3.45 -9.93
N LYS A 345 -9.54 -4.74 -9.52
CA LYS A 345 -10.12 -5.86 -10.26
C LYS A 345 -11.00 -6.68 -9.32
N MET A 346 -12.27 -6.82 -9.65
CA MET A 346 -13.22 -7.70 -8.94
C MET A 346 -13.60 -8.86 -9.86
N ILE A 347 -13.22 -10.08 -9.49
CA ILE A 347 -13.41 -11.28 -10.30
C ILE A 347 -14.37 -12.21 -9.57
N HIS A 348 -15.62 -12.24 -10.03
CA HIS A 348 -16.69 -13.06 -9.48
C HIS A 348 -16.61 -14.48 -10.06
N ILE A 349 -16.38 -15.47 -9.21
CA ILE A 349 -16.21 -16.88 -9.57
C ILE A 349 -17.32 -17.73 -8.93
N GLY A 350 -17.54 -17.56 -7.60
CA GLY A 350 -18.61 -18.23 -6.86
C GLY A 350 -19.98 -17.62 -7.09
N ALA A 351 -21.02 -18.31 -6.66
CA ALA A 351 -22.40 -17.83 -6.74
C ALA A 351 -22.68 -16.76 -5.66
N ASN A 352 -23.64 -15.88 -5.92
CA ASN A 352 -24.13 -14.83 -5.01
C ASN A 352 -23.05 -13.87 -4.49
N THR A 353 -21.94 -13.77 -5.18
CA THR A 353 -20.81 -12.92 -4.80
C THR A 353 -21.14 -11.45 -4.98
N ARG A 354 -20.55 -10.59 -4.14
CA ARG A 354 -20.80 -9.14 -4.17
C ARG A 354 -19.49 -8.38 -4.21
N SER A 355 -19.48 -7.26 -4.95
CA SER A 355 -18.36 -6.31 -4.88
C SER A 355 -18.85 -4.87 -4.87
N THR A 356 -18.11 -4.04 -4.14
CA THR A 356 -18.31 -2.59 -4.06
C THR A 356 -17.00 -1.91 -4.40
N ILE A 357 -17.05 -0.90 -5.25
CA ILE A 357 -15.90 -0.10 -5.66
C ILE A 357 -16.27 1.37 -5.49
N VAL A 358 -15.54 2.09 -4.64
CA VAL A 358 -15.63 3.55 -4.50
C VAL A 358 -14.23 4.13 -4.70
N SER A 359 -14.01 4.84 -5.79
CA SER A 359 -12.72 5.44 -6.14
C SER A 359 -12.86 6.93 -6.33
N LYS A 360 -12.07 7.70 -5.56
CA LYS A 360 -12.01 9.16 -5.61
C LYS A 360 -10.63 9.58 -6.11
N GLY A 361 -10.57 10.18 -7.31
CA GLY A 361 -9.34 10.71 -7.89
C GLY A 361 -9.29 12.24 -7.77
N ILE A 362 -8.17 12.80 -7.31
CA ILE A 362 -7.96 14.25 -7.25
C ILE A 362 -6.72 14.58 -8.05
N SER A 363 -6.85 15.49 -8.99
CA SER A 363 -5.74 15.99 -9.81
C SER A 363 -5.63 17.49 -9.68
N ALA A 364 -4.41 17.97 -9.36
CA ALA A 364 -4.10 19.38 -9.24
C ALA A 364 -2.84 19.74 -10.04
N GLY A 365 -2.61 21.03 -10.29
CA GLY A 365 -1.45 21.51 -11.05
C GLY A 365 -1.40 20.95 -12.47
N LYS A 366 -0.39 20.13 -12.79
CA LYS A 366 -0.19 19.42 -14.07
C LYS A 366 -0.39 17.91 -13.95
N ALA A 367 -0.80 17.45 -12.78
CA ALA A 367 -0.92 16.02 -12.47
C ALA A 367 -1.92 15.28 -13.38
N GLN A 368 -1.65 14.00 -13.59
CA GLN A 368 -2.50 13.09 -14.36
C GLN A 368 -2.93 11.93 -13.48
N ASN A 369 -4.22 11.74 -13.32
CA ASN A 369 -4.79 10.65 -12.53
C ASN A 369 -5.67 9.77 -13.42
N ALA A 370 -5.38 8.49 -13.44
CA ALA A 370 -6.14 7.49 -14.17
C ALA A 370 -6.73 6.44 -13.24
N TYR A 371 -8.00 6.13 -13.42
CA TYR A 371 -8.66 4.99 -12.78
C TYR A 371 -8.87 3.87 -13.79
N ARG A 372 -8.47 2.64 -13.45
CA ARG A 372 -8.74 1.41 -14.22
C ARG A 372 -9.54 0.41 -13.39
N GLY A 373 -10.74 0.09 -13.82
CA GLY A 373 -11.60 -0.87 -13.15
C GLY A 373 -11.88 -2.10 -14.02
N LEU A 374 -11.64 -3.31 -13.49
CA LEU A 374 -12.10 -4.55 -14.09
C LEU A 374 -13.16 -5.19 -13.21
N VAL A 375 -14.35 -5.40 -13.75
CA VAL A 375 -15.36 -6.29 -13.15
C VAL A 375 -15.56 -7.47 -14.09
N LYS A 376 -15.17 -8.67 -13.63
CA LYS A 376 -15.30 -9.90 -14.39
C LYS A 376 -16.24 -10.87 -13.69
N VAL A 377 -17.27 -11.30 -14.39
CA VAL A 377 -18.23 -12.32 -13.90
C VAL A 377 -18.07 -13.58 -14.73
N MET A 378 -17.65 -14.66 -14.06
CA MET A 378 -17.45 -15.98 -14.69
C MET A 378 -18.80 -16.65 -15.01
N PRO A 379 -18.85 -17.62 -15.92
CA PRO A 379 -20.10 -18.28 -16.30
C PRO A 379 -20.85 -18.92 -15.12
N GLN A 380 -20.15 -19.46 -14.14
CA GLN A 380 -20.72 -20.11 -12.95
C GLN A 380 -21.11 -19.13 -11.82
N ALA A 381 -20.74 -17.86 -11.90
CA ALA A 381 -21.02 -16.87 -10.86
C ALA A 381 -22.47 -16.35 -10.91
N HIS A 382 -23.42 -17.24 -10.61
CA HIS A 382 -24.84 -16.90 -10.58
C HIS A 382 -25.14 -15.87 -9.48
N GLY A 383 -26.02 -14.89 -9.78
CA GLY A 383 -26.46 -13.90 -8.80
C GLY A 383 -25.39 -12.90 -8.38
N ALA A 384 -24.27 -12.81 -9.10
CA ALA A 384 -23.21 -11.85 -8.83
C ALA A 384 -23.72 -10.40 -8.89
N ARG A 385 -23.26 -9.56 -7.98
CA ARG A 385 -23.62 -8.13 -7.93
C ARG A 385 -22.37 -7.27 -7.78
N ASN A 386 -22.32 -6.19 -8.55
CA ASN A 386 -21.29 -5.17 -8.41
C ASN A 386 -21.93 -3.78 -8.39
N HIS A 387 -21.40 -2.92 -7.53
CA HIS A 387 -21.61 -1.47 -7.57
C HIS A 387 -20.26 -0.79 -7.68
N THR A 388 -20.11 0.08 -8.68
CA THR A 388 -18.87 0.83 -8.92
C THR A 388 -19.19 2.31 -9.06
N GLN A 389 -18.54 3.14 -8.25
CA GLN A 389 -18.56 4.58 -8.31
C GLN A 389 -17.13 5.12 -8.45
N CYS A 390 -16.88 5.87 -9.53
CA CYS A 390 -15.57 6.46 -9.83
C CYS A 390 -15.74 7.95 -10.03
N ASP A 391 -15.29 8.75 -9.05
CA ASP A 391 -15.40 10.20 -9.11
C ASP A 391 -14.03 10.85 -9.22
N SER A 392 -13.92 11.86 -10.06
CA SER A 392 -12.72 12.65 -10.26
C SER A 392 -12.98 14.11 -9.98
N LEU A 393 -12.06 14.74 -9.23
CA LEU A 393 -12.07 16.18 -8.91
C LEU A 393 -10.83 16.84 -9.51
N LEU A 394 -11.05 17.87 -10.33
CA LEU A 394 -9.99 18.64 -10.97
C LEU A 394 -9.81 20.00 -10.28
N ILE A 395 -8.55 20.34 -9.97
CA ILE A 395 -8.14 21.59 -9.35
C ILE A 395 -7.11 22.27 -10.27
N GLY A 396 -7.52 23.33 -10.94
CA GLY A 396 -6.66 24.02 -11.92
C GLY A 396 -7.07 23.76 -13.38
N LYS A 397 -6.15 24.05 -14.32
CA LYS A 397 -6.45 24.05 -15.77
C LYS A 397 -5.65 23.02 -16.56
N GLU A 398 -4.52 22.55 -16.03
CA GLU A 398 -3.56 21.69 -16.75
C GLU A 398 -3.56 20.24 -16.28
N CYS A 399 -4.27 19.94 -15.17
CA CYS A 399 -4.42 18.58 -14.66
C CYS A 399 -5.44 17.77 -15.46
N GLY A 400 -5.29 16.45 -15.43
CA GLY A 400 -6.15 15.51 -16.13
C GLY A 400 -6.71 14.39 -15.25
N ALA A 401 -7.89 13.89 -15.63
CA ALA A 401 -8.49 12.69 -15.06
C ALA A 401 -8.94 11.76 -16.19
N HIS A 402 -8.61 10.48 -16.06
CA HIS A 402 -8.87 9.46 -17.06
C HIS A 402 -9.57 8.26 -16.40
N THR A 403 -10.57 7.69 -17.07
CA THR A 403 -11.31 6.54 -16.55
C THR A 403 -11.37 5.45 -17.59
N PHE A 404 -10.90 4.24 -17.24
CA PHE A 404 -10.84 3.07 -18.12
C PHE A 404 -11.63 1.90 -17.50
N PRO A 405 -12.96 1.91 -17.57
CA PRO A 405 -13.77 0.80 -17.07
C PRO A 405 -13.71 -0.37 -18.05
N TYR A 406 -13.58 -1.58 -17.51
CA TYR A 406 -13.68 -2.81 -18.28
C TYR A 406 -14.61 -3.81 -17.58
N MET A 407 -15.62 -4.29 -18.29
CA MET A 407 -16.61 -5.22 -17.78
C MET A 407 -16.72 -6.43 -18.68
N GLU A 408 -16.46 -7.61 -18.12
CA GLU A 408 -16.56 -8.89 -18.81
C GLU A 408 -17.60 -9.77 -18.10
N ILE A 409 -18.86 -9.70 -18.56
CA ILE A 409 -20.00 -10.35 -17.90
C ILE A 409 -20.39 -11.60 -18.69
N LYS A 410 -20.10 -12.79 -18.11
CA LYS A 410 -20.39 -14.09 -18.74
C LYS A 410 -21.57 -14.84 -18.11
N ASN A 411 -22.27 -14.23 -17.15
CA ASN A 411 -23.47 -14.82 -16.55
C ASN A 411 -24.65 -13.84 -16.61
N PRO A 412 -25.80 -14.20 -17.21
CA PRO A 412 -26.91 -13.28 -17.42
C PRO A 412 -27.68 -12.92 -16.14
N SER A 413 -27.48 -13.63 -15.04
CA SER A 413 -28.10 -13.30 -13.75
C SER A 413 -27.36 -12.22 -12.96
N ALA A 414 -26.20 -11.77 -13.45
CA ALA A 414 -25.42 -10.74 -12.80
C ALA A 414 -26.11 -9.36 -12.88
N LYS A 415 -25.93 -8.56 -11.82
CA LYS A 415 -26.36 -7.16 -11.77
C LYS A 415 -25.13 -6.29 -11.55
N ILE A 416 -24.79 -5.50 -12.54
CA ILE A 416 -23.59 -4.66 -12.54
C ILE A 416 -24.01 -3.21 -12.74
N GLU A 417 -23.60 -2.36 -11.79
CA GLU A 417 -23.84 -0.93 -11.82
C GLU A 417 -22.49 -0.21 -11.87
N HIS A 418 -22.37 0.78 -12.75
CA HIS A 418 -21.18 1.60 -12.86
C HIS A 418 -21.56 3.06 -13.08
N GLU A 419 -21.06 3.92 -12.19
CA GLU A 419 -21.17 5.37 -12.31
C GLU A 419 -19.78 5.99 -12.35
N ALA A 420 -19.60 7.01 -13.19
CA ALA A 420 -18.36 7.78 -13.24
C ALA A 420 -18.69 9.26 -13.39
N THR A 421 -18.11 10.08 -12.54
CA THR A 421 -18.25 11.54 -12.60
C THR A 421 -16.90 12.21 -12.66
N THR A 422 -16.84 13.34 -13.37
CA THR A 422 -15.69 14.25 -13.33
C THR A 422 -16.20 15.65 -13.09
N SER A 423 -15.70 16.26 -12.04
CA SER A 423 -16.06 17.62 -11.64
C SER A 423 -14.82 18.49 -11.51
N LYS A 424 -15.01 19.78 -11.61
CA LYS A 424 -14.01 20.80 -11.31
C LYS A 424 -14.53 21.65 -10.17
N ILE A 425 -13.63 22.08 -9.29
CA ILE A 425 -14.01 23.05 -8.25
C ILE A 425 -14.58 24.30 -8.92
N SER A 426 -15.80 24.64 -8.57
CA SER A 426 -16.52 25.77 -9.14
C SER A 426 -16.00 27.09 -8.59
N ALA A 427 -15.75 28.06 -9.49
CA ALA A 427 -15.43 29.43 -9.09
C ALA A 427 -16.53 30.06 -8.21
N ASP A 428 -17.80 29.69 -8.44
CA ASP A 428 -18.94 30.17 -7.64
C ASP A 428 -18.90 29.60 -6.21
N GLN A 429 -18.51 28.34 -6.03
CA GLN A 429 -18.33 27.74 -4.71
C GLN A 429 -17.19 28.43 -3.94
N LEU A 430 -16.05 28.67 -4.58
CA LEU A 430 -14.94 29.40 -3.98
C LEU A 430 -15.33 30.84 -3.65
N PHE A 431 -16.02 31.53 -4.56
CA PHE A 431 -16.53 32.87 -4.32
C PHE A 431 -17.51 32.91 -3.11
N TYR A 432 -18.41 31.95 -3.01
CA TYR A 432 -19.34 31.82 -1.89
C TYR A 432 -18.63 31.64 -0.53
N CYS A 433 -17.58 30.82 -0.49
CA CYS A 433 -16.75 30.62 0.70
C CYS A 433 -15.99 31.92 1.06
N ARG A 434 -15.35 32.55 0.07
CA ARG A 434 -14.62 33.83 0.27
C ARG A 434 -15.49 34.98 0.79
N GLN A 435 -16.75 35.06 0.35
CA GLN A 435 -17.71 36.05 0.88
C GLN A 435 -18.00 35.83 2.36
N ARG A 436 -17.67 34.68 2.93
CA ARG A 436 -17.81 34.34 4.36
C ARG A 436 -16.52 34.46 5.15
N GLY A 437 -15.45 35.00 4.53
CA GLY A 437 -14.17 35.18 5.15
C GLY A 437 -13.31 33.90 5.19
N ILE A 438 -13.70 32.84 4.47
CA ILE A 438 -12.88 31.61 4.32
C ILE A 438 -11.85 31.87 3.23
N SER A 439 -10.59 31.55 3.50
CA SER A 439 -9.52 31.64 2.49
C SER A 439 -9.81 30.71 1.30
N GLU A 440 -9.22 30.96 0.15
CA GLU A 440 -9.39 30.09 -1.02
C GLU A 440 -8.83 28.69 -0.77
N GLU A 441 -7.70 28.62 -0.09
CA GLU A 441 -7.05 27.36 0.31
C GLU A 441 -7.93 26.56 1.29
N ASP A 442 -8.45 27.18 2.35
CA ASP A 442 -9.37 26.52 3.28
C ASP A 442 -10.65 26.04 2.58
N ALA A 443 -11.17 26.82 1.63
CA ALA A 443 -12.33 26.44 0.85
C ALA A 443 -12.07 25.20 -0.01
N VAL A 444 -10.91 25.13 -0.66
CA VAL A 444 -10.48 23.95 -1.42
C VAL A 444 -10.33 22.73 -0.50
N ASN A 445 -9.65 22.90 0.64
CA ASN A 445 -9.48 21.82 1.62
C ASN A 445 -10.82 21.30 2.15
N MET A 446 -11.79 22.18 2.43
CA MET A 446 -13.13 21.78 2.85
C MET A 446 -13.86 20.97 1.77
N ILE A 447 -13.77 21.39 0.50
CA ILE A 447 -14.42 20.69 -0.63
C ILE A 447 -13.78 19.31 -0.83
N VAL A 448 -12.45 19.23 -0.81
CA VAL A 448 -11.69 17.99 -0.96
C VAL A 448 -11.97 17.01 0.16
N ASN A 449 -11.95 17.46 1.42
CA ASN A 449 -12.29 16.61 2.57
C ASN A 449 -13.72 16.08 2.48
N GLY A 450 -14.67 16.93 2.03
CA GLY A 450 -16.04 16.52 1.77
C GLY A 450 -16.14 15.43 0.68
N PHE A 451 -15.39 15.59 -0.40
CA PHE A 451 -15.31 14.64 -1.51
C PHE A 451 -14.75 13.27 -1.10
N CYS A 452 -13.75 13.24 -0.22
CA CYS A 452 -13.09 12.02 0.26
C CYS A 452 -13.79 11.35 1.45
N LYS A 453 -14.78 12.01 2.07
CA LYS A 453 -15.41 11.60 3.34
C LYS A 453 -15.89 10.14 3.35
N GLU A 454 -16.41 9.65 2.25
CA GLU A 454 -16.93 8.30 2.12
C GLU A 454 -15.82 7.26 2.32
N VAL A 455 -14.65 7.47 1.72
CA VAL A 455 -13.51 6.58 1.84
C VAL A 455 -12.88 6.68 3.24
N PHE A 456 -12.77 7.88 3.80
CA PHE A 456 -12.18 8.07 5.12
C PHE A 456 -12.96 7.40 6.26
N LYS A 457 -14.27 7.21 6.11
CA LYS A 457 -15.08 6.46 7.08
C LYS A 457 -14.70 4.98 7.18
N GLU A 458 -14.04 4.45 6.15
CA GLU A 458 -13.58 3.07 6.12
C GLU A 458 -12.22 2.89 6.78
N LEU A 459 -11.50 3.97 7.10
CA LEU A 459 -10.26 3.92 7.87
C LEU A 459 -10.53 3.89 9.38
N PRO A 460 -9.66 3.26 10.19
CA PRO A 460 -9.61 3.51 11.62
C PRO A 460 -9.45 5.02 11.91
N MET A 461 -10.03 5.48 13.03
CA MET A 461 -10.15 6.92 13.30
C MET A 461 -8.80 7.65 13.33
N GLU A 462 -7.78 7.05 13.91
CA GLU A 462 -6.43 7.63 13.99
C GLU A 462 -5.84 7.85 12.58
N PHE A 463 -6.03 6.90 11.69
CA PHE A 463 -5.52 6.93 10.32
C PHE A 463 -6.38 7.82 9.40
N ALA A 464 -7.67 7.96 9.69
CA ALA A 464 -8.51 8.92 8.99
C ALA A 464 -8.04 10.38 9.24
N VAL A 465 -7.60 10.68 10.45
CA VAL A 465 -7.02 12.00 10.80
C VAL A 465 -5.68 12.22 10.08
N GLU A 466 -4.81 11.20 10.06
CA GLU A 466 -3.55 11.25 9.31
C GLU A 466 -3.80 11.46 7.81
N ALA A 467 -4.70 10.68 7.22
CA ALA A 467 -5.05 10.81 5.81
C ALA A 467 -5.60 12.20 5.46
N GLN A 468 -6.41 12.81 6.33
CA GLN A 468 -6.90 14.18 6.15
C GLN A 468 -5.77 15.22 6.21
N ALA A 469 -4.82 15.07 7.14
CA ALA A 469 -3.66 15.95 7.24
C ALA A 469 -2.78 15.85 5.98
N LEU A 470 -2.53 14.63 5.50
CA LEU A 470 -1.76 14.39 4.27
C LEU A 470 -2.41 14.98 3.02
N LEU A 471 -3.74 14.97 2.92
CA LEU A 471 -4.44 15.62 1.81
C LEU A 471 -4.21 17.12 1.78
N ASN A 472 -4.27 17.77 2.92
CA ASN A 472 -4.06 19.21 3.02
C ASN A 472 -2.65 19.58 2.55
N VAL A 473 -1.62 18.86 3.05
CA VAL A 473 -0.21 19.04 2.64
C VAL A 473 -0.01 18.76 1.15
N SER A 474 -0.60 17.67 0.63
CA SER A 474 -0.44 17.29 -0.78
C SER A 474 -1.04 18.27 -1.78
N LEU A 475 -1.98 19.10 -1.35
CA LEU A 475 -2.66 20.11 -2.18
C LEU A 475 -2.19 21.54 -1.89
N GLU A 476 -1.23 21.73 -0.99
CA GLU A 476 -0.63 23.04 -0.71
C GLU A 476 -0.06 23.64 -1.99
N GLY A 477 -0.39 24.91 -2.27
CA GLY A 477 0.02 25.59 -3.50
C GLY A 477 -0.71 25.16 -4.79
N ALA A 478 -1.69 24.25 -4.72
CA ALA A 478 -2.48 23.82 -5.90
C ALA A 478 -3.48 24.90 -6.40
N VAL A 479 -3.66 25.97 -5.64
CA VAL A 479 -4.63 27.05 -5.86
C VAL A 479 -3.91 28.33 -6.33
N GLY A 480 -2.88 28.18 -7.15
CA GLY A 480 -2.14 29.32 -7.74
C GLY A 480 -2.56 29.64 -9.16
#